data_fbb6cc46a74b90ae42e4e153b54159db
#
_entry.id   fbb6cc46a74b90ae42e4e153b54159db
#
_cell.length_a   1.000
_cell.length_b   1.000
_cell.length_c   1.000
_cell.angle_alpha   90.00
_cell.angle_beta   90.00
_cell.angle_gamma   90.00
#
_symmetry.space_group_name_H-M   'P 1'
#
loop_
_entity.id
_entity.type
_entity.pdbx_description
1 polymer ?
#
loop_
_entity_poly.entity_id
_entity_poly.type
_entity_poly.pdbx_seq_one_letter_code
_entity_poly.pdbx_strand_id
1 'polypeptide(L)'
;MSWASRTLLLLTLLLALVPAAAEAKPWQPDLAAARHYAQKRAGEVAFAVIDQRGRFRGYRVRDTAPAASVFKVMLLAALLRKRDEHPLRRRDRRLLAPMIRWSDSIAATRVRDMVGPRRIRRLARVAGMRDFRYRSWWGLSRTSPRDQVRFMAHLQRYVPKRHRAYARYLLSHVVRSQRWGVGRVAPRGWKLFLKGGWGSGSGRVDHQVALLKKGRRRVALAIFTEFDPSHAYGKRTLRGVAARLLRGL
;
A
#
# COMPACT_ATOMS: atom_id res chain seq x y z
N MET A 1 -75.87 -47.04 13.08
CA MET A 1 -75.88 -45.62 12.69
C MET A 1 -74.75 -44.94 13.49
N SER A 2 -73.58 -44.70 12.86
CA SER A 2 -72.40 -44.17 13.53
C SER A 2 -72.06 -42.84 12.92
N TRP A 3 -71.98 -41.85 13.78
CA TRP A 3 -71.53 -40.50 13.37
C TRP A 3 -70.02 -40.42 13.55
N ALA A 4 -69.31 -40.18 12.45
CA ALA A 4 -67.88 -39.92 12.48
C ALA A 4 -67.64 -38.40 12.60
N SER A 5 -67.10 -37.95 13.73
CA SER A 5 -66.68 -36.59 13.95
C SER A 5 -65.32 -36.33 13.23
N ARG A 6 -65.32 -35.44 12.25
CA ARG A 6 -64.12 -34.95 11.61
C ARG A 6 -63.58 -33.73 12.38
N THR A 7 -62.50 -33.93 13.11
CA THR A 7 -61.77 -32.81 13.75
C THR A 7 -60.81 -32.20 12.76
N LEU A 8 -61.04 -30.95 12.37
CA LEU A 8 -60.17 -30.16 11.48
C LEU A 8 -59.07 -29.51 12.35
N LEU A 9 -57.82 -29.98 12.24
CA LEU A 9 -56.65 -29.33 12.83
C LEU A 9 -56.24 -28.15 11.95
N LEU A 10 -56.46 -26.95 12.41
CA LEU A 10 -55.90 -25.72 11.82
C LEU A 10 -54.45 -25.55 12.30
N LEU A 11 -53.49 -25.85 11.41
CA LEU A 11 -52.06 -25.56 11.63
C LEU A 11 -51.79 -24.12 11.31
N THR A 12 -51.69 -23.25 12.30
CA THR A 12 -51.27 -21.84 12.14
C THR A 12 -49.77 -21.80 12.00
N LEU A 13 -49.29 -21.54 10.77
CA LEU A 13 -47.88 -21.34 10.44
C LEU A 13 -47.46 -19.93 10.89
N LEU A 14 -46.80 -19.82 12.05
CA LEU A 14 -46.13 -18.59 12.47
C LEU A 14 -44.89 -18.37 11.60
N LEU A 15 -45.00 -17.53 10.57
CA LEU A 15 -43.84 -16.97 9.88
C LEU A 15 -43.11 -16.01 10.82
N ALA A 16 -42.03 -16.48 11.45
CA ALA A 16 -41.10 -15.61 12.17
C ALA A 16 -40.43 -14.66 11.17
N LEU A 17 -40.80 -13.40 11.16
CA LEU A 17 -40.05 -12.33 10.49
C LEU A 17 -38.66 -12.25 11.14
N VAL A 18 -37.68 -12.90 10.53
CA VAL A 18 -36.26 -12.67 10.87
C VAL A 18 -35.92 -11.25 10.35
N PRO A 19 -35.59 -10.28 11.21
CA PRO A 19 -35.23 -8.96 10.75
C PRO A 19 -33.99 -9.10 9.84
N ALA A 20 -34.10 -8.70 8.59
CA ALA A 20 -32.97 -8.64 7.67
C ALA A 20 -31.89 -7.78 8.34
N ALA A 21 -30.77 -8.41 8.72
CA ALA A 21 -29.63 -7.70 9.29
C ALA A 21 -29.25 -6.59 8.31
N ALA A 22 -29.39 -5.34 8.71
CA ALA A 22 -29.04 -4.18 7.90
C ALA A 22 -27.59 -4.36 7.43
N GLU A 23 -27.35 -4.58 6.14
CA GLU A 23 -26.01 -4.72 5.60
C GLU A 23 -25.21 -3.47 5.95
N ALA A 24 -24.22 -3.63 6.83
CA ALA A 24 -23.37 -2.55 7.25
C ALA A 24 -22.75 -1.92 5.98
N LYS A 25 -22.97 -0.60 5.82
CA LYS A 25 -22.42 0.14 4.67
C LYS A 25 -20.94 -0.20 4.48
N PRO A 26 -20.53 -0.66 3.29
CA PRO A 26 -19.15 -1.05 3.07
C PRO A 26 -18.23 0.14 3.31
N TRP A 27 -17.15 -0.11 4.05
CA TRP A 27 -16.17 0.92 4.37
C TRP A 27 -15.71 1.71 3.13
N GLN A 28 -15.60 3.01 3.30
CA GLN A 28 -15.07 3.95 2.31
C GLN A 28 -14.06 4.87 2.99
N PRO A 29 -12.94 5.21 2.28
CA PRO A 29 -11.98 6.18 2.80
C PRO A 29 -12.61 7.57 2.90
N ASP A 30 -12.37 8.26 4.00
CA ASP A 30 -12.78 9.66 4.19
C ASP A 30 -11.85 10.60 3.43
N LEU A 31 -12.13 10.75 2.13
CA LEU A 31 -11.32 11.58 1.23
C LEU A 31 -11.46 13.08 1.54
N ALA A 32 -12.65 13.51 1.94
CA ALA A 32 -12.91 14.92 2.24
C ALA A 32 -12.08 15.38 3.45
N ALA A 33 -12.11 14.63 4.53
CA ALA A 33 -11.31 14.93 5.71
C ALA A 33 -9.79 14.80 5.43
N ALA A 34 -9.38 13.81 4.64
CA ALA A 34 -7.97 13.66 4.27
C ALA A 34 -7.47 14.83 3.41
N ARG A 35 -8.26 15.28 2.43
CA ARG A 35 -7.96 16.45 1.59
C ARG A 35 -7.92 17.73 2.40
N HIS A 36 -8.93 17.99 3.21
CA HIS A 36 -8.97 19.17 4.07
C HIS A 36 -7.76 19.23 5.02
N TYR A 37 -7.41 18.09 5.63
CA TYR A 37 -6.20 18.03 6.44
C TYR A 37 -4.94 18.30 5.62
N ALA A 38 -4.80 17.71 4.43
CA ALA A 38 -3.66 17.92 3.54
C ALA A 38 -3.48 19.40 3.15
N GLN A 39 -4.57 20.09 2.84
CA GLN A 39 -4.57 21.51 2.45
C GLN A 39 -4.12 22.46 3.57
N LYS A 40 -4.27 22.05 4.83
CA LYS A 40 -3.83 22.81 6.01
C LYS A 40 -2.38 22.51 6.42
N ARG A 41 -1.67 21.68 5.67
CA ARG A 41 -0.26 21.37 5.98
C ARG A 41 0.68 22.31 5.26
N ALA A 42 1.78 22.64 5.93
CA ALA A 42 2.91 23.26 5.26
C ALA A 42 3.54 22.26 4.28
N GLY A 43 4.04 22.73 3.17
CA GLY A 43 4.53 21.89 2.10
C GLY A 43 3.43 21.36 1.18
N GLU A 44 3.78 20.45 0.30
CA GLU A 44 2.89 19.86 -0.68
C GLU A 44 2.50 18.45 -0.27
N VAL A 45 1.19 18.15 -0.28
CA VAL A 45 0.68 16.84 0.07
C VAL A 45 -0.14 16.26 -1.08
N ALA A 46 0.18 15.02 -1.47
CA ALA A 46 -0.55 14.27 -2.48
C ALA A 46 -0.79 12.84 -1.97
N PHE A 47 -1.94 12.25 -2.29
CA PHE A 47 -2.21 10.89 -1.87
C PHE A 47 -3.15 10.16 -2.83
N ALA A 48 -3.05 8.83 -2.83
CA ALA A 48 -3.95 7.94 -3.53
C ALA A 48 -4.30 6.73 -2.66
N VAL A 49 -5.51 6.20 -2.83
CA VAL A 49 -6.02 5.01 -2.17
C VAL A 49 -6.72 4.11 -3.18
N ILE A 50 -6.51 2.81 -3.06
CA ILE A 50 -7.34 1.79 -3.70
C ILE A 50 -8.06 1.04 -2.59
N ASP A 51 -9.39 1.12 -2.59
CA ASP A 51 -10.24 0.54 -1.55
C ASP A 51 -10.45 -0.98 -1.74
N GLN A 52 -11.21 -1.60 -0.85
CA GLN A 52 -11.50 -3.03 -0.86
C GLN A 52 -12.23 -3.50 -2.12
N ARG A 53 -12.96 -2.61 -2.79
CA ARG A 53 -13.67 -2.85 -4.07
C ARG A 53 -12.80 -2.56 -5.29
N GLY A 54 -11.52 -2.18 -5.08
CA GLY A 54 -10.59 -1.82 -6.16
C GLY A 54 -10.80 -0.40 -6.70
N ARG A 55 -11.66 0.43 -6.08
CA ARG A 55 -11.91 1.80 -6.55
C ARG A 55 -10.72 2.68 -6.20
N PHE A 56 -10.21 3.34 -7.22
CA PHE A 56 -9.10 4.30 -7.11
C PHE A 56 -9.63 5.70 -6.84
N ARG A 57 -9.08 6.36 -5.81
CA ARG A 57 -9.40 7.74 -5.43
C ARG A 57 -8.17 8.42 -4.82
N GLY A 58 -8.20 9.76 -4.69
CA GLY A 58 -7.12 10.50 -4.05
C GLY A 58 -7.18 11.99 -4.28
N TYR A 59 -6.07 12.65 -3.97
CA TYR A 59 -5.87 14.09 -4.10
C TYR A 59 -4.49 14.34 -4.71
N ARG A 60 -4.41 15.21 -5.72
CA ARG A 60 -3.18 15.52 -6.47
C ARG A 60 -2.46 14.25 -6.95
N VAL A 61 -3.23 13.28 -7.39
CA VAL A 61 -2.77 11.89 -7.60
C VAL A 61 -1.70 11.73 -8.67
N ARG A 62 -1.55 12.70 -9.57
CA ARG A 62 -0.57 12.69 -10.67
C ARG A 62 0.65 13.58 -10.40
N ASP A 63 0.64 14.32 -9.30
CA ASP A 63 1.79 15.15 -8.93
C ASP A 63 2.99 14.24 -8.69
N THR A 64 4.07 14.57 -9.35
CA THR A 64 5.27 13.75 -9.31
C THR A 64 6.28 14.32 -8.34
N ALA A 65 6.89 13.44 -7.55
CA ALA A 65 7.93 13.73 -6.60
C ALA A 65 9.15 12.82 -6.81
N PRO A 66 10.34 13.18 -6.29
CA PRO A 66 11.45 12.25 -6.17
C PRO A 66 11.02 11.01 -5.34
N ALA A 67 11.19 9.81 -5.89
CA ALA A 67 10.67 8.59 -5.27
C ALA A 67 11.30 8.26 -3.91
N ALA A 68 12.47 8.78 -3.62
CA ALA A 68 13.24 8.40 -2.45
C ALA A 68 13.21 6.87 -2.23
N SER A 69 13.12 6.41 -1.00
CA SER A 69 13.18 4.97 -0.71
C SER A 69 11.90 4.17 -1.00
N VAL A 70 10.79 4.79 -1.44
CA VAL A 70 9.66 3.99 -1.95
C VAL A 70 10.01 3.29 -3.26
N PHE A 71 10.98 3.80 -4.01
CA PHE A 71 11.56 3.15 -5.18
C PHE A 71 12.10 1.73 -4.91
N LYS A 72 12.54 1.46 -3.69
CA LYS A 72 13.09 0.14 -3.31
C LYS A 72 12.09 -1.00 -3.45
N VAL A 73 10.78 -0.72 -3.45
CA VAL A 73 9.76 -1.74 -3.75
C VAL A 73 9.82 -2.15 -5.23
N MET A 74 10.11 -1.21 -6.13
CA MET A 74 10.33 -1.53 -7.54
C MET A 74 11.62 -2.32 -7.75
N LEU A 75 12.71 -1.95 -7.05
CA LEU A 75 13.97 -2.69 -7.09
C LEU A 75 13.79 -4.13 -6.58
N LEU A 76 13.05 -4.31 -5.48
CA LEU A 76 12.68 -5.64 -4.96
C LEU A 76 11.99 -6.46 -6.05
N ALA A 77 10.91 -5.95 -6.63
CA ALA A 77 10.15 -6.66 -7.66
C ALA A 77 11.02 -6.96 -8.91
N ALA A 78 11.83 -6.00 -9.33
CA ALA A 78 12.69 -6.13 -10.52
C ALA A 78 13.78 -7.19 -10.34
N LEU A 79 14.43 -7.27 -9.16
CA LEU A 79 15.41 -8.32 -8.88
C LEU A 79 14.74 -9.68 -8.76
N LEU A 80 13.58 -9.77 -8.09
CA LEU A 80 12.84 -11.03 -7.97
C LEU A 80 12.39 -11.55 -9.35
N ARG A 81 11.97 -10.67 -10.25
CA ARG A 81 11.67 -11.04 -11.66
C ARG A 81 12.93 -11.52 -12.42
N LYS A 82 14.06 -10.87 -12.19
CA LYS A 82 15.34 -11.33 -12.78
C LYS A 82 15.73 -12.74 -12.30
N ARG A 83 15.18 -13.20 -11.18
CA ARG A 83 15.40 -14.51 -10.56
C ARG A 83 14.20 -15.46 -10.74
N ASP A 84 13.34 -15.24 -11.73
CA ASP A 84 12.08 -15.99 -11.88
C ASP A 84 12.31 -17.50 -11.96
N GLU A 85 13.26 -17.91 -12.75
CA GLU A 85 13.56 -19.34 -13.02
C GLU A 85 14.40 -20.00 -11.91
N HIS A 86 14.99 -19.21 -11.00
CA HIS A 86 15.94 -19.72 -10.02
C HIS A 86 15.59 -19.33 -8.58
N PRO A 87 15.96 -20.16 -7.59
CA PRO A 87 15.93 -19.78 -6.18
C PRO A 87 16.77 -18.53 -5.91
N LEU A 88 16.35 -17.73 -4.93
CA LEU A 88 17.14 -16.59 -4.49
C LEU A 88 18.47 -17.07 -3.90
N ARG A 89 19.56 -16.59 -4.46
CA ARG A 89 20.90 -16.85 -3.95
C ARG A 89 21.09 -16.18 -2.59
N ARG A 90 22.01 -16.70 -1.79
CA ARG A 90 22.34 -16.12 -0.46
C ARG A 90 22.71 -14.64 -0.57
N ARG A 91 23.49 -14.26 -1.60
CA ARG A 91 23.84 -12.85 -1.89
C ARG A 91 22.64 -11.96 -2.17
N ASP A 92 21.62 -12.46 -2.89
CA ASP A 92 20.41 -11.67 -3.18
C ASP A 92 19.65 -11.36 -1.88
N ARG A 93 19.52 -12.36 -0.99
CA ARG A 93 18.88 -12.18 0.31
C ARG A 93 19.65 -11.20 1.21
N ARG A 94 21.00 -11.24 1.18
CA ARG A 94 21.87 -10.32 1.94
C ARG A 94 21.70 -8.86 1.49
N LEU A 95 21.27 -8.60 0.26
CA LEU A 95 20.98 -7.25 -0.24
C LEU A 95 19.51 -6.86 -0.05
N LEU A 96 18.57 -7.75 -0.37
CA LEU A 96 17.15 -7.43 -0.32
C LEU A 96 16.62 -7.19 1.10
N ALA A 97 17.12 -7.94 2.08
CA ALA A 97 16.67 -7.79 3.46
C ALA A 97 17.03 -6.41 4.04
N PRO A 98 18.29 -5.94 4.07
CA PRO A 98 18.61 -4.61 4.56
C PRO A 98 17.98 -3.51 3.69
N MET A 99 17.95 -3.65 2.36
CA MET A 99 17.32 -2.68 1.45
C MET A 99 15.87 -2.38 1.83
N ILE A 100 15.08 -3.40 2.16
CA ILE A 100 13.65 -3.20 2.45
C ILE A 100 13.42 -2.93 3.94
N ARG A 101 14.02 -3.73 4.84
CA ARG A 101 13.71 -3.69 6.27
C ARG A 101 14.32 -2.47 6.96
N TRP A 102 15.56 -2.11 6.62
CA TRP A 102 16.29 -0.96 7.17
C TRP A 102 16.40 0.21 6.20
N SER A 103 15.87 0.07 4.99
CA SER A 103 15.99 1.08 3.94
C SER A 103 17.44 1.38 3.53
N ASP A 104 18.33 0.39 3.62
CA ASP A 104 19.73 0.50 3.26
C ASP A 104 19.90 1.00 1.82
N SER A 105 20.64 2.10 1.65
CA SER A 105 20.86 2.75 0.36
C SER A 105 22.01 2.13 -0.43
N ILE A 106 23.03 1.59 0.25
CA ILE A 106 24.15 0.88 -0.40
C ILE A 106 23.60 -0.40 -1.03
N ALA A 107 22.83 -1.18 -0.28
CA ALA A 107 22.17 -2.37 -0.82
C ALA A 107 21.22 -2.02 -1.98
N ALA A 108 20.48 -0.90 -1.91
CA ALA A 108 19.62 -0.45 -3.00
C ALA A 108 20.41 -0.13 -4.27
N THR A 109 21.54 0.55 -4.16
CA THR A 109 22.43 0.86 -5.28
C THR A 109 22.95 -0.41 -5.92
N ARG A 110 23.46 -1.36 -5.14
CA ARG A 110 23.91 -2.68 -5.64
C ARG A 110 22.79 -3.45 -6.34
N VAL A 111 21.57 -3.44 -5.79
CA VAL A 111 20.41 -4.08 -6.42
C VAL A 111 20.03 -3.37 -7.72
N ARG A 112 20.04 -2.02 -7.76
CA ARG A 112 19.82 -1.24 -8.97
C ARG A 112 20.81 -1.63 -10.08
N ASP A 113 22.10 -1.77 -9.74
CA ASP A 113 23.16 -2.13 -10.70
C ASP A 113 22.98 -3.58 -11.20
N MET A 114 22.65 -4.51 -10.32
CA MET A 114 22.34 -5.90 -10.69
C MET A 114 21.13 -6.02 -11.61
N VAL A 115 20.11 -5.17 -11.41
CA VAL A 115 18.87 -5.18 -12.21
C VAL A 115 19.09 -4.47 -13.55
N GLY A 116 19.72 -3.31 -13.51
CA GLY A 116 19.96 -2.43 -14.65
C GLY A 116 18.74 -1.60 -15.06
N PRO A 117 18.99 -0.44 -15.71
CA PRO A 117 17.94 0.55 -16.02
C PRO A 117 16.89 0.02 -17.01
N ARG A 118 17.28 -0.84 -17.94
CA ARG A 118 16.35 -1.43 -18.93
C ARG A 118 15.26 -2.24 -18.25
N ARG A 119 15.59 -3.10 -17.28
CA ARG A 119 14.61 -3.93 -16.55
C ARG A 119 13.71 -3.07 -15.65
N ILE A 120 14.26 -2.03 -15.03
CA ILE A 120 13.48 -1.08 -14.20
C ILE A 120 12.44 -0.37 -15.06
N ARG A 121 12.84 0.19 -16.21
CA ARG A 121 11.90 0.85 -17.14
C ARG A 121 10.87 -0.13 -17.71
N ARG A 122 11.27 -1.35 -18.03
CA ARG A 122 10.33 -2.41 -18.47
C ARG A 122 9.32 -2.73 -17.39
N LEU A 123 9.75 -2.87 -16.13
CA LEU A 123 8.83 -3.11 -15.01
C LEU A 123 7.84 -1.96 -14.87
N ALA A 124 8.28 -0.72 -14.92
CA ALA A 124 7.41 0.46 -14.86
C ALA A 124 6.35 0.46 -15.98
N ARG A 125 6.74 0.14 -17.22
CA ARG A 125 5.81 0.01 -18.35
C ARG A 125 4.78 -1.10 -18.14
N VAL A 126 5.23 -2.29 -17.76
CA VAL A 126 4.34 -3.44 -17.48
C VAL A 126 3.39 -3.14 -16.32
N ALA A 127 3.82 -2.34 -15.37
CA ALA A 127 3.00 -1.92 -14.24
C ALA A 127 2.06 -0.72 -14.56
N GLY A 128 2.12 -0.18 -15.79
CA GLY A 128 1.30 0.96 -16.19
C GLY A 128 1.63 2.26 -15.45
N MET A 129 2.87 2.42 -15.01
CA MET A 129 3.34 3.61 -14.28
C MET A 129 3.64 4.75 -15.26
N ARG A 130 2.63 5.53 -15.59
CA ARG A 130 2.67 6.56 -16.65
C ARG A 130 3.43 7.83 -16.23
N ASP A 131 3.47 8.10 -14.93
CA ASP A 131 4.14 9.29 -14.36
C ASP A 131 5.58 8.99 -13.93
N PHE A 132 5.99 7.72 -13.99
CA PHE A 132 7.33 7.30 -13.58
C PHE A 132 8.40 7.73 -14.59
N ARG A 133 9.48 8.36 -14.06
CA ARG A 133 10.67 8.73 -14.84
C ARG A 133 11.92 8.27 -14.11
N TYR A 134 12.64 7.33 -14.71
CA TYR A 134 13.87 6.80 -14.14
C TYR A 134 15.00 7.84 -14.21
N ARG A 135 15.77 7.96 -13.11
CA ARG A 135 17.01 8.73 -13.03
C ARG A 135 18.15 7.81 -12.58
N SER A 136 19.40 8.12 -13.01
CA SER A 136 20.58 7.34 -12.64
C SER A 136 20.79 7.29 -11.14
N TRP A 137 20.58 8.41 -10.44
CA TRP A 137 20.43 8.45 -8.99
C TRP A 137 19.01 8.00 -8.66
N TRP A 138 18.87 6.72 -8.33
CA TRP A 138 17.58 6.04 -8.22
C TRP A 138 16.57 6.74 -7.29
N GLY A 139 17.03 7.37 -6.19
CA GLY A 139 16.17 8.11 -5.26
C GLY A 139 15.54 9.36 -5.87
N LEU A 140 16.17 9.94 -6.91
CA LEU A 140 15.65 11.09 -7.66
C LEU A 140 14.75 10.68 -8.84
N SER A 141 14.54 9.38 -9.08
CA SER A 141 13.52 8.96 -10.05
C SER A 141 12.16 9.53 -9.65
N ARG A 142 11.44 10.09 -10.60
CA ARG A 142 10.13 10.71 -10.31
C ARG A 142 9.01 9.69 -10.39
N THR A 143 8.04 9.82 -9.51
CA THR A 143 6.85 8.96 -9.45
C THR A 143 5.68 9.74 -8.84
N SER A 144 4.45 9.24 -9.01
CA SER A 144 3.24 9.83 -8.45
C SER A 144 2.54 8.90 -7.45
N PRO A 145 1.67 9.43 -6.58
CA PRO A 145 0.81 8.60 -5.73
C PRO A 145 -0.01 7.59 -6.53
N ARG A 146 -0.51 7.98 -7.73
CA ARG A 146 -1.25 7.11 -8.64
C ARG A 146 -0.45 5.88 -9.03
N ASP A 147 0.77 6.09 -9.50
CA ASP A 147 1.62 4.99 -9.97
C ASP A 147 2.01 4.07 -8.82
N GLN A 148 2.37 4.65 -7.67
CA GLN A 148 2.82 3.88 -6.52
C GLN A 148 1.70 3.09 -5.84
N VAL A 149 0.49 3.65 -5.72
CA VAL A 149 -0.63 2.91 -5.12
C VAL A 149 -1.06 1.73 -5.99
N ARG A 150 -1.09 1.92 -7.31
CA ARG A 150 -1.39 0.83 -8.28
C ARG A 150 -0.31 -0.24 -8.25
N PHE A 151 0.95 0.17 -8.25
CA PHE A 151 2.07 -0.76 -8.14
C PHE A 151 1.98 -1.59 -6.85
N MET A 152 1.73 -0.93 -5.71
CA MET A 152 1.65 -1.61 -4.41
C MET A 152 0.42 -2.53 -4.31
N ALA A 153 -0.75 -2.10 -4.79
CA ALA A 153 -1.96 -2.91 -4.84
C ALA A 153 -1.79 -4.21 -5.64
N HIS A 154 -1.01 -4.13 -6.72
CA HIS A 154 -0.78 -5.25 -7.64
C HIS A 154 0.62 -5.84 -7.57
N LEU A 155 1.39 -5.56 -6.54
CA LEU A 155 2.79 -6.00 -6.40
C LEU A 155 2.99 -7.49 -6.70
N GLN A 156 2.06 -8.34 -6.25
CA GLN A 156 2.15 -9.78 -6.47
C GLN A 156 2.06 -10.21 -7.95
N ARG A 157 1.50 -9.37 -8.83
CA ARG A 157 1.51 -9.62 -10.29
C ARG A 157 2.90 -9.40 -10.89
N TYR A 158 3.71 -8.58 -10.23
CA TYR A 158 5.05 -8.22 -10.67
C TYR A 158 6.15 -9.05 -10.00
N VAL A 159 5.78 -9.87 -9.02
CA VAL A 159 6.70 -10.77 -8.31
C VAL A 159 6.35 -12.22 -8.67
N PRO A 160 7.32 -13.02 -9.13
CA PRO A 160 7.14 -14.44 -9.44
C PRO A 160 6.51 -15.20 -8.26
N LYS A 161 5.67 -16.18 -8.56
CA LYS A 161 4.91 -16.94 -7.53
C LYS A 161 5.82 -17.44 -6.40
N ARG A 162 6.97 -18.06 -6.76
CA ARG A 162 7.96 -18.61 -5.81
C ARG A 162 8.57 -17.58 -4.85
N HIS A 163 8.62 -16.31 -5.23
CA HIS A 163 9.24 -15.24 -4.43
C HIS A 163 8.23 -14.37 -3.68
N ARG A 164 6.91 -14.55 -3.88
CA ARG A 164 5.86 -13.71 -3.26
C ARG A 164 5.86 -13.77 -1.73
N ALA A 165 6.12 -14.94 -1.16
CA ALA A 165 6.19 -15.09 0.30
C ALA A 165 7.33 -14.26 0.88
N TYR A 166 8.51 -14.31 0.25
CA TYR A 166 9.68 -13.54 0.68
C TYR A 166 9.48 -12.03 0.53
N ALA A 167 8.91 -11.57 -0.58
CA ALA A 167 8.59 -10.15 -0.78
C ALA A 167 7.61 -9.64 0.30
N ARG A 168 6.56 -10.42 0.60
CA ARG A 168 5.62 -10.09 1.69
C ARG A 168 6.30 -10.07 3.05
N TYR A 169 7.16 -11.05 3.33
CA TYR A 169 7.94 -11.08 4.56
C TYR A 169 8.72 -9.78 4.74
N LEU A 170 9.52 -9.38 3.77
CA LEU A 170 10.34 -8.17 3.86
C LEU A 170 9.51 -6.91 4.12
N LEU A 171 8.41 -6.71 3.38
CA LEU A 171 7.56 -5.52 3.50
C LEU A 171 6.73 -5.49 4.79
N SER A 172 6.44 -6.64 5.40
CA SER A 172 5.75 -6.70 6.70
C SER A 172 6.71 -6.61 7.89
N HIS A 173 8.02 -6.81 7.69
CA HIS A 173 9.05 -6.78 8.73
C HIS A 173 10.00 -5.58 8.60
N VAL A 174 9.48 -4.45 8.13
CA VAL A 174 10.19 -3.17 8.22
C VAL A 174 10.42 -2.85 9.69
N VAL A 175 11.64 -2.41 10.05
CA VAL A 175 12.04 -2.13 11.44
C VAL A 175 11.11 -1.10 12.11
N ARG A 176 10.98 -1.23 13.44
CA ARG A 176 10.02 -0.43 14.24
C ARG A 176 10.24 1.08 14.08
N SER A 177 11.50 1.53 13.99
CA SER A 177 11.87 2.93 13.81
C SER A 177 11.35 3.54 12.49
N GLN A 178 11.06 2.72 11.48
CA GLN A 178 10.52 3.16 10.18
C GLN A 178 9.01 2.89 10.01
N ARG A 179 8.32 2.40 11.04
CA ARG A 179 6.86 2.17 11.02
C ARG A 179 6.06 3.39 11.48
N TRP A 180 6.51 4.59 11.09
CA TRP A 180 5.79 5.86 11.28
C TRP A 180 4.62 6.02 10.27
N GLY A 181 3.92 7.15 10.26
CA GLY A 181 2.82 7.42 9.31
C GLY A 181 1.72 6.35 9.36
N VAL A 182 1.50 5.65 8.25
CA VAL A 182 0.52 4.55 8.12
C VAL A 182 0.75 3.46 9.18
N GLY A 183 2.01 3.16 9.51
CA GLY A 183 2.35 2.13 10.48
C GLY A 183 1.87 2.39 11.90
N ARG A 184 1.53 3.64 12.24
CA ARG A 184 1.00 4.04 13.55
C ARG A 184 -0.53 4.02 13.65
N VAL A 185 -1.21 3.93 12.50
CA VAL A 185 -2.67 4.01 12.40
C VAL A 185 -3.29 2.83 11.66
N ALA A 186 -2.49 1.86 11.25
CA ALA A 186 -3.00 0.64 10.64
C ALA A 186 -3.94 -0.07 11.63
N PRO A 187 -5.18 -0.40 11.22
CA PRO A 187 -6.17 -0.98 12.11
C PRO A 187 -5.76 -2.35 12.64
N ARG A 188 -6.19 -2.69 13.84
CA ARG A 188 -5.94 -4.01 14.45
C ARG A 188 -6.45 -5.14 13.56
N GLY A 189 -5.71 -6.25 13.51
CA GLY A 189 -6.06 -7.41 12.69
C GLY A 189 -5.75 -7.27 11.19
N TRP A 190 -5.26 -6.10 10.72
CA TRP A 190 -4.78 -5.94 9.36
C TRP A 190 -3.27 -6.18 9.25
N LYS A 191 -2.88 -7.06 8.35
CA LYS A 191 -1.46 -7.27 8.01
C LYS A 191 -0.98 -6.11 7.14
N LEU A 192 0.03 -5.39 7.60
CA LEU A 192 0.59 -4.22 6.93
C LEU A 192 1.87 -4.58 6.18
N PHE A 193 1.93 -4.24 4.90
CA PHE A 193 3.11 -4.24 4.05
C PHE A 193 3.46 -2.79 3.73
N LEU A 194 4.65 -2.35 4.08
CA LEU A 194 4.98 -0.93 4.14
C LEU A 194 6.37 -0.66 3.56
N LYS A 195 6.52 0.52 2.90
CA LYS A 195 7.82 1.10 2.64
C LYS A 195 7.74 2.62 2.78
N GLY A 196 8.62 3.17 3.60
CA GLY A 196 8.84 4.59 3.71
C GLY A 196 9.96 5.06 2.77
N GLY A 197 9.90 6.34 2.39
CA GLY A 197 10.94 7.06 1.68
C GLY A 197 11.05 8.47 2.23
N TRP A 198 12.25 8.97 2.42
CA TRP A 198 12.49 10.32 2.92
C TRP A 198 13.81 10.87 2.37
N GLY A 199 13.92 12.18 2.27
CA GLY A 199 15.19 12.88 2.07
C GLY A 199 15.99 12.91 3.36
N SER A 200 17.29 13.16 3.27
CA SER A 200 18.27 13.10 4.36
C SER A 200 17.98 14.08 5.51
N GLY A 201 16.88 13.88 6.24
CA GLY A 201 16.51 14.65 7.43
C GLY A 201 15.91 16.03 7.15
N SER A 202 15.90 16.49 5.91
CA SER A 202 15.54 17.85 5.51
C SER A 202 14.04 18.15 5.41
N GLY A 203 13.16 17.14 5.54
CA GLY A 203 11.72 17.32 5.27
C GLY A 203 11.37 17.54 3.80
N ARG A 204 12.35 17.57 2.91
CA ARG A 204 12.10 17.85 1.49
C ARG A 204 11.22 16.82 0.81
N VAL A 205 11.29 15.56 1.22
CA VAL A 205 10.37 14.49 0.81
C VAL A 205 10.13 13.55 1.97
N ASP A 206 8.87 13.23 2.21
CA ASP A 206 8.44 12.16 3.10
C ASP A 206 7.30 11.40 2.42
N HIS A 207 7.52 10.14 2.13
CA HIS A 207 6.58 9.31 1.38
C HIS A 207 6.33 7.99 2.10
N GLN A 208 5.13 7.45 1.95
CA GLN A 208 4.84 6.07 2.29
C GLN A 208 3.96 5.40 1.25
N VAL A 209 4.30 4.15 0.94
CA VAL A 209 3.44 3.24 0.20
C VAL A 209 3.09 2.06 1.09
N ALA A 210 1.83 1.68 1.11
CA ALA A 210 1.32 0.63 1.98
C ALA A 210 0.28 -0.24 1.30
N LEU A 211 0.25 -1.51 1.68
CA LEU A 211 -0.84 -2.43 1.40
C LEU A 211 -1.29 -3.05 2.73
N LEU A 212 -2.56 -2.87 3.08
CA LEU A 212 -3.19 -3.53 4.21
C LEU A 212 -4.00 -4.72 3.70
N LYS A 213 -3.95 -5.84 4.44
CA LYS A 213 -4.68 -7.05 4.08
C LYS A 213 -5.30 -7.72 5.31
N LYS A 214 -6.61 -8.06 5.22
CA LYS A 214 -7.33 -8.89 6.20
C LYS A 214 -8.21 -9.88 5.45
N GLY A 215 -7.86 -11.17 5.50
CA GLY A 215 -8.51 -12.18 4.66
C GLY A 215 -8.41 -11.83 3.17
N ARG A 216 -9.56 -11.75 2.50
CA ARG A 216 -9.70 -11.33 1.09
C ARG A 216 -9.65 -9.81 0.90
N ARG A 217 -9.93 -9.03 1.95
CA ARG A 217 -9.98 -7.56 1.90
C ARG A 217 -8.59 -6.97 1.74
N ARG A 218 -8.46 -5.94 0.90
CA ARG A 218 -7.20 -5.22 0.62
C ARG A 218 -7.46 -3.74 0.50
N VAL A 219 -6.55 -2.94 1.04
CA VAL A 219 -6.53 -1.48 0.87
C VAL A 219 -5.10 -1.07 0.60
N ALA A 220 -4.86 -0.33 -0.49
CA ALA A 220 -3.53 0.21 -0.79
C ALA A 220 -3.54 1.72 -0.64
N LEU A 221 -2.42 2.26 -0.13
CA LEU A 221 -2.19 3.68 0.07
C LEU A 221 -0.85 4.10 -0.54
N ALA A 222 -0.82 5.29 -1.13
CA ALA A 222 0.40 6.03 -1.40
C ALA A 222 0.18 7.46 -0.91
N ILE A 223 1.03 7.94 0.01
CA ILE A 223 0.94 9.28 0.57
C ILE A 223 2.32 9.91 0.43
N PHE A 224 2.35 11.08 -0.19
CA PHE A 224 3.54 11.84 -0.50
C PHE A 224 3.46 13.21 0.15
N THR A 225 4.57 13.66 0.71
CA THR A 225 4.74 15.05 1.16
C THR A 225 6.08 15.59 0.65
N GLU A 226 6.10 16.84 0.25
CA GLU A 226 7.31 17.57 -0.15
C GLU A 226 7.36 18.93 0.55
N PHE A 227 8.56 19.43 0.77
CA PHE A 227 8.81 20.74 1.37
C PHE A 227 8.21 20.92 2.77
N ASP A 228 8.15 19.84 3.53
CA ASP A 228 7.79 19.91 4.94
C ASP A 228 8.85 20.69 5.74
N PRO A 229 8.47 21.41 6.80
CA PRO A 229 9.45 22.11 7.67
C PRO A 229 10.50 21.20 8.29
N SER A 230 10.16 19.90 8.48
CA SER A 230 11.09 18.88 8.98
C SER A 230 10.58 17.47 8.68
N HIS A 231 11.48 16.48 8.73
CA HIS A 231 11.12 15.06 8.66
C HIS A 231 10.09 14.66 9.75
N ALA A 232 10.20 15.21 10.96
CA ALA A 232 9.22 14.96 12.01
C ALA A 232 7.82 15.50 11.63
N TYR A 233 7.76 16.66 10.96
CA TYR A 233 6.52 17.23 10.47
C TYR A 233 5.91 16.36 9.35
N GLY A 234 6.69 15.96 8.35
CA GLY A 234 6.26 15.07 7.27
C GLY A 234 5.70 13.74 7.80
N LYS A 235 6.37 13.12 8.78
CA LYS A 235 5.84 11.91 9.46
C LYS A 235 4.47 12.14 10.11
N ARG A 236 4.26 13.31 10.74
CA ARG A 236 2.94 13.68 11.31
C ARG A 236 1.90 13.88 10.22
N THR A 237 2.29 14.53 9.11
CA THR A 237 1.42 14.73 7.94
C THR A 237 0.97 13.38 7.36
N LEU A 238 1.89 12.47 7.09
CA LEU A 238 1.58 11.11 6.63
C LEU A 238 0.65 10.36 7.57
N ARG A 239 0.88 10.45 8.90
CA ARG A 239 0.01 9.85 9.91
C ARG A 239 -1.39 10.45 9.88
N GLY A 240 -1.50 11.78 9.79
CA GLY A 240 -2.77 12.48 9.79
C GLY A 240 -3.64 12.17 8.56
N VAL A 241 -3.03 12.11 7.37
CA VAL A 241 -3.71 11.68 6.13
C VAL A 241 -4.15 10.22 6.25
N ALA A 242 -3.24 9.33 6.66
CA ALA A 242 -3.54 7.91 6.80
C ALA A 242 -4.66 7.63 7.82
N ALA A 243 -4.68 8.34 8.96
CA ALA A 243 -5.72 8.19 9.98
C ALA A 243 -7.12 8.49 9.43
N ARG A 244 -7.24 9.49 8.57
CA ARG A 244 -8.51 9.86 7.94
C ARG A 244 -8.92 8.86 6.86
N LEU A 245 -7.97 8.48 6.00
CA LEU A 245 -8.23 7.50 4.96
C LEU A 245 -8.59 6.11 5.51
N LEU A 246 -8.12 5.74 6.71
CA LEU A 246 -8.32 4.41 7.31
C LEU A 246 -9.38 4.41 8.42
N ARG A 247 -10.05 5.54 8.67
CA ARG A 247 -11.11 5.63 9.69
C ARG A 247 -12.21 4.61 9.40
N GLY A 248 -12.59 3.80 10.40
CA GLY A 248 -13.65 2.80 10.29
C GLY A 248 -13.31 1.57 9.44
N LEU A 249 -12.04 1.38 9.02
CA LEU A 249 -11.59 0.18 8.28
C LEU A 249 -11.55 -1.07 9.24
#